data_11f21a44eff0f50655cfadf7257099d9
#
_entry.id   11f21a44eff0f50655cfadf7257099d9
#
_cell.length_a   1.000
_cell.length_b   1.000
_cell.length_c   1.000
_cell.angle_alpha   90.00
_cell.angle_beta   90.00
_cell.angle_gamma   90.00
#
_symmetry.space_group_name_H-M   'P 1'
#
loop_
_entity.id
_entity.type
_entity.pdbx_description
1 polymer ?
#
loop_
_entity_poly.entity_id
_entity_poly.type
_entity_poly.pdbx_seq_one_letter_code
_entity_poly.pdbx_strand_id
1 'polypeptide(L)'
;PHYHIPLQSGCDTILREMGRRYDTAAFARKIQYIREKTEIEGGPKVFFGIDVIVGFPGETDELFMETYNFLSEVVKPAFIHIFPYSRRAGTPAAVRKDQVQDCVKTKRVQMLEDLCVKLHQEFIEANKGVSEKVLFESTDRKGMMEGYTGNYIRVSREYDPELIGKIVEVTI
;
A
#
# COMPACT_ATOMS: atom_id res chain seq x y z
N PRO A 1 -7.04 -5.08 -11.37
CA PRO A 1 -7.82 -4.20 -10.48
C PRO A 1 -6.94 -3.55 -9.43
N HIS A 2 -7.35 -2.35 -8.94
CA HIS A 2 -6.65 -1.53 -7.99
C HIS A 2 -7.61 -1.08 -6.88
N TYR A 3 -7.21 -1.27 -5.64
CA TYR A 3 -7.99 -0.85 -4.46
C TYR A 3 -7.10 -0.07 -3.50
N HIS A 4 -7.64 1.02 -2.96
CA HIS A 4 -7.03 1.78 -1.88
C HIS A 4 -7.91 1.63 -0.64
N ILE A 5 -7.36 1.01 0.43
CA ILE A 5 -8.16 0.63 1.60
C ILE A 5 -7.45 1.12 2.88
N PRO A 6 -8.10 1.97 3.69
CA PRO A 6 -7.51 2.50 4.92
C PRO A 6 -7.57 1.45 6.04
N LEU A 7 -6.44 0.76 6.30
CA LEU A 7 -6.27 -0.15 7.43
C LEU A 7 -6.07 0.60 8.75
N GLN A 8 -5.27 1.64 8.72
CA GLN A 8 -4.85 2.51 9.83
C GLN A 8 -3.85 1.86 10.79
N SER A 9 -4.05 0.63 11.24
CA SER A 9 -3.11 -0.16 12.05
C SER A 9 -3.36 -1.66 11.83
N GLY A 10 -2.32 -2.45 11.86
CA GLY A 10 -2.38 -3.92 11.87
C GLY A 10 -2.39 -4.52 13.28
N CYS A 11 -2.66 -3.72 14.29
CA CYS A 11 -2.77 -4.12 15.70
C CYS A 11 -4.17 -3.84 16.24
N ASP A 12 -4.87 -4.86 16.73
CA ASP A 12 -6.25 -4.72 17.22
C ASP A 12 -6.36 -3.79 18.43
N THR A 13 -5.33 -3.72 19.27
CA THR A 13 -5.30 -2.80 20.40
C THR A 13 -5.30 -1.36 19.90
N ILE A 14 -4.46 -1.03 18.95
CA ILE A 14 -4.40 0.32 18.37
C ILE A 14 -5.66 0.65 17.56
N LEU A 15 -6.23 -0.29 16.83
CA LEU A 15 -7.50 -0.08 16.13
C LEU A 15 -8.64 0.29 17.09
N ARG A 16 -8.74 -0.37 18.23
CA ARG A 16 -9.72 -0.03 19.29
C ARG A 16 -9.48 1.35 19.88
N GLU A 17 -8.22 1.70 20.16
CA GLU A 17 -7.84 3.03 20.67
C GLU A 17 -8.12 4.15 19.63
N MET A 18 -8.05 3.85 18.36
CA MET A 18 -8.47 4.74 17.27
C MET A 18 -10.00 4.81 17.09
N GLY A 19 -10.78 4.01 17.83
CA GLY A 19 -12.23 3.91 17.68
C GLY A 19 -12.69 3.21 16.41
N ARG A 20 -11.87 2.34 15.83
CA ARG A 20 -12.25 1.57 14.63
C ARG A 20 -13.20 0.43 15.00
N ARG A 21 -14.19 0.18 14.13
CA ARG A 21 -15.23 -0.83 14.33
C ARG A 21 -14.93 -2.17 13.65
N TYR A 22 -13.69 -2.38 13.24
CA TYR A 22 -13.19 -3.61 12.63
C TYR A 22 -11.89 -4.01 13.31
N ASP A 23 -11.56 -5.29 13.20
CA ASP A 23 -10.30 -5.89 13.64
C ASP A 23 -9.46 -6.37 12.46
N THR A 24 -8.24 -6.79 12.74
CA THR A 24 -7.29 -7.30 11.74
C THR A 24 -7.84 -8.55 11.03
N ALA A 25 -8.54 -9.42 11.75
CA ALA A 25 -9.13 -10.63 11.18
C ALA A 25 -10.24 -10.31 10.17
N ALA A 26 -11.11 -9.33 10.47
CA ALA A 26 -12.13 -8.88 9.53
C ALA A 26 -11.52 -8.22 8.30
N PHE A 27 -10.43 -7.46 8.49
CA PHE A 27 -9.70 -6.84 7.38
C PHE A 27 -9.06 -7.91 6.49
N ALA A 28 -8.36 -8.89 7.07
CA ALA A 28 -7.74 -9.99 6.34
C ALA A 28 -8.75 -10.78 5.50
N ARG A 29 -9.92 -11.12 6.08
CA ARG A 29 -10.99 -11.79 5.34
C ARG A 29 -11.48 -10.99 4.14
N LYS A 30 -11.56 -9.66 4.23
CA LYS A 30 -11.94 -8.79 3.09
C LYS A 30 -10.89 -8.78 2.00
N ILE A 31 -9.62 -8.65 2.36
CA ILE A 31 -8.50 -8.73 1.40
C ILE A 31 -8.53 -10.07 0.65
N GLN A 32 -8.66 -11.16 1.39
CA GLN A 32 -8.73 -12.50 0.81
C GLN A 32 -9.94 -12.66 -0.12
N TYR A 33 -11.12 -12.21 0.30
CA TYR A 33 -12.32 -12.23 -0.52
C TYR A 33 -12.16 -11.47 -1.84
N ILE A 34 -11.54 -10.28 -1.80
CA ILE A 34 -11.30 -9.49 -3.01
C ILE A 34 -10.36 -10.26 -3.94
N ARG A 35 -9.25 -10.83 -3.42
CA ARG A 35 -8.33 -11.66 -4.22
C ARG A 35 -9.07 -12.82 -4.91
N GLU A 36 -9.81 -13.60 -4.15
CA GLU A 36 -10.59 -14.74 -4.66
C GLU A 36 -11.62 -14.38 -5.73
N LYS A 37 -12.18 -13.16 -5.69
CA LYS A 37 -13.18 -12.69 -6.66
C LYS A 37 -12.62 -12.01 -7.88
N THR A 38 -11.38 -11.52 -7.80
CA THR A 38 -10.81 -10.67 -8.86
C THR A 38 -9.56 -11.25 -9.51
N GLU A 39 -8.80 -12.09 -8.82
CA GLU A 39 -7.64 -12.77 -9.41
C GLU A 39 -8.07 -14.05 -10.11
N ILE A 40 -7.59 -14.22 -11.33
CA ILE A 40 -7.75 -15.45 -12.11
C ILE A 40 -6.37 -16.09 -12.30
N GLU A 41 -6.34 -17.41 -12.54
CA GLU A 41 -5.10 -18.11 -12.83
C GLU A 41 -4.46 -17.55 -14.09
N GLY A 42 -3.15 -17.25 -14.03
CA GLY A 42 -2.39 -16.62 -15.10
C GLY A 42 -2.72 -15.14 -15.36
N GLY A 43 -3.64 -14.56 -14.61
CA GLY A 43 -4.02 -13.15 -14.74
C GLY A 43 -3.30 -12.22 -13.76
N PRO A 44 -3.54 -10.90 -13.91
CA PRO A 44 -2.90 -9.89 -13.08
C PRO A 44 -3.32 -9.98 -11.62
N LYS A 45 -2.37 -9.73 -10.73
CA LYS A 45 -2.62 -9.64 -9.29
C LYS A 45 -3.30 -8.32 -8.94
N VAL A 46 -4.12 -8.36 -7.89
CA VAL A 46 -4.80 -7.16 -7.38
C VAL A 46 -3.80 -6.25 -6.67
N PHE A 47 -3.79 -4.97 -7.06
CA PHE A 47 -3.05 -3.95 -6.34
C PHE A 47 -3.84 -3.49 -5.11
N PHE A 48 -3.26 -3.65 -3.93
CA PHE A 48 -3.77 -3.03 -2.71
C PHE A 48 -2.84 -1.91 -2.27
N GLY A 49 -3.35 -0.67 -2.26
CA GLY A 49 -2.76 0.46 -1.54
C GLY A 49 -3.38 0.53 -0.15
N ILE A 50 -2.56 0.57 0.90
CA ILE A 50 -3.03 0.50 2.30
C ILE A 50 -2.52 1.70 3.06
N ASP A 51 -3.43 2.43 3.74
CA ASP A 51 -3.07 3.53 4.64
C ASP A 51 -2.76 3.00 6.03
N VAL A 52 -1.64 3.44 6.60
CA VAL A 52 -1.19 3.09 7.95
C VAL A 52 -0.74 4.34 8.69
N ILE A 53 -1.19 4.49 9.93
CA ILE A 53 -0.73 5.52 10.87
C ILE A 53 0.26 4.88 11.83
N VAL A 54 1.45 5.47 11.98
CA VAL A 54 2.48 5.05 12.93
C VAL A 54 2.62 6.05 14.07
N GLY A 55 2.88 5.56 15.28
CA GLY A 55 3.09 6.41 16.45
C GLY A 55 1.80 7.02 16.99
N PHE A 56 0.68 6.31 16.87
CA PHE A 56 -0.54 6.68 17.59
C PHE A 56 -0.28 6.64 19.11
N PRO A 57 -0.90 7.53 19.93
CA PRO A 57 -0.70 7.50 21.38
C PRO A 57 -0.92 6.09 21.96
N GLY A 58 0.04 5.62 22.77
CA GLY A 58 0.03 4.29 23.37
C GLY A 58 0.60 3.17 22.48
N GLU A 59 1.03 3.45 21.24
CA GLU A 59 1.68 2.46 20.41
C GLU A 59 3.10 2.16 20.93
N THR A 60 3.30 0.98 21.52
CA THR A 60 4.63 0.48 21.92
C THR A 60 5.37 -0.12 20.72
N ASP A 61 6.63 -0.53 20.90
CA ASP A 61 7.37 -1.20 19.83
C ASP A 61 6.78 -2.58 19.51
N GLU A 62 6.27 -3.30 20.51
CA GLU A 62 5.59 -4.59 20.32
C GLU A 62 4.31 -4.42 19.47
N LEU A 63 3.46 -3.42 19.80
CA LEU A 63 2.23 -3.14 19.06
C LEU A 63 2.50 -2.65 17.63
N PHE A 64 3.59 -1.89 17.43
CA PHE A 64 4.05 -1.54 16.09
C PHE A 64 4.50 -2.79 15.31
N MET A 65 5.22 -3.72 15.95
CA MET A 65 5.65 -4.96 15.30
C MET A 65 4.47 -5.87 14.91
N GLU A 66 3.35 -5.85 15.66
CA GLU A 66 2.11 -6.51 15.20
C GLU A 66 1.65 -5.94 13.85
N THR A 67 1.64 -4.60 13.71
CA THR A 67 1.29 -3.94 12.44
C THR A 67 2.27 -4.32 11.33
N TYR A 68 3.57 -4.30 11.61
CA TYR A 68 4.60 -4.67 10.64
C TYR A 68 4.41 -6.12 10.15
N ASN A 69 4.24 -7.07 11.06
CA ASN A 69 4.06 -8.49 10.74
C ASN A 69 2.74 -8.72 9.99
N PHE A 70 1.66 -8.06 10.39
CA PHE A 70 0.37 -8.16 9.71
C PHE A 70 0.46 -7.70 8.24
N LEU A 71 1.18 -6.61 7.97
CA LEU A 71 1.42 -6.11 6.61
C LEU A 71 2.31 -7.06 5.82
N SER A 72 3.40 -7.54 6.41
CA SER A 72 4.40 -8.37 5.71
C SER A 72 3.95 -9.80 5.43
N GLU A 73 3.11 -10.38 6.29
CA GLU A 73 2.77 -11.80 6.24
C GLU A 73 1.33 -12.07 5.78
N VAL A 74 0.39 -11.19 6.14
CA VAL A 74 -1.03 -11.41 5.91
C VAL A 74 -1.58 -10.56 4.76
N VAL A 75 -1.44 -9.24 4.86
CA VAL A 75 -2.02 -8.32 3.85
C VAL A 75 -1.19 -8.33 2.58
N LYS A 76 0.14 -8.26 2.68
CA LYS A 76 1.08 -8.16 1.54
C LYS A 76 0.58 -7.15 0.49
N PRO A 77 0.45 -5.87 0.86
CA PRO A 77 -0.02 -4.85 -0.06
C PRO A 77 1.03 -4.54 -1.12
N ALA A 78 0.58 -4.08 -2.28
CA ALA A 78 1.47 -3.58 -3.34
C ALA A 78 2.07 -2.21 -2.98
N PHE A 79 1.39 -1.44 -2.12
CA PHE A 79 1.87 -0.14 -1.65
C PHE A 79 1.33 0.20 -0.25
N ILE A 80 2.16 0.88 0.55
CA ILE A 80 1.80 1.35 1.90
C ILE A 80 1.92 2.87 1.93
N HIS A 81 0.80 3.55 2.17
CA HIS A 81 0.79 4.98 2.48
C HIS A 81 0.98 5.16 3.99
N ILE A 82 2.13 5.66 4.39
CA ILE A 82 2.57 5.72 5.78
C ILE A 82 2.39 7.14 6.29
N PHE A 83 1.63 7.29 7.38
CA PHE A 83 1.36 8.57 8.01
C PHE A 83 1.88 8.57 9.45
N PRO A 84 2.91 9.36 9.79
CA PRO A 84 3.23 9.59 11.19
C PRO A 84 2.06 10.30 11.86
N TYR A 85 1.64 9.80 13.04
CA TYR A 85 0.54 10.43 13.79
C TYR A 85 0.84 11.90 14.08
N SER A 86 -0.11 12.74 13.74
CA SER A 86 -0.08 14.18 14.01
C SER A 86 -1.24 14.53 14.94
N ARG A 87 -0.95 15.32 16.01
CA ARG A 87 -1.96 15.78 16.96
C ARG A 87 -2.94 16.72 16.28
N ARG A 88 -4.23 16.40 16.37
CA ARG A 88 -5.30 17.27 15.87
C ARG A 88 -6.08 17.83 17.04
N ALA A 89 -6.08 19.13 17.21
CA ALA A 89 -6.84 19.82 18.29
C ALA A 89 -8.31 19.36 18.32
N GLY A 90 -8.84 19.19 19.52
CA GLY A 90 -10.22 18.73 19.73
C GLY A 90 -10.43 17.22 19.67
N THR A 91 -9.39 16.42 19.41
CA THR A 91 -9.52 14.95 19.44
C THR A 91 -9.06 14.36 20.78
N PRO A 92 -9.68 13.26 21.27
CA PRO A 92 -9.25 12.58 22.49
C PRO A 92 -7.77 12.13 22.42
N ALA A 93 -7.30 11.70 21.28
CA ALA A 93 -5.92 11.27 21.08
C ALA A 93 -4.90 12.41 21.27
N ALA A 94 -5.27 13.66 20.93
CA ALA A 94 -4.36 14.81 21.04
C ALA A 94 -3.99 15.16 22.48
N VAL A 95 -4.87 14.86 23.47
CA VAL A 95 -4.68 15.20 24.89
C VAL A 95 -4.13 14.04 25.72
N ARG A 96 -3.91 12.89 25.11
CA ARG A 96 -3.29 11.72 25.77
C ARG A 96 -1.87 12.05 26.22
N LYS A 97 -1.43 11.46 27.33
CA LYS A 97 -0.10 11.68 27.93
C LYS A 97 0.96 10.76 27.32
N ASP A 98 0.55 9.63 26.77
CA ASP A 98 1.37 8.55 26.19
C ASP A 98 1.67 8.79 24.69
N GLN A 99 2.00 10.02 24.36
CA GLN A 99 2.39 10.40 22.99
C GLN A 99 3.73 9.74 22.61
N VAL A 100 3.79 9.20 21.42
CA VAL A 100 5.03 8.63 20.87
C VAL A 100 5.96 9.77 20.42
N GLN A 101 7.25 9.65 20.75
CA GLN A 101 8.26 10.65 20.38
C GLN A 101 8.47 10.67 18.85
N ASP A 102 8.79 11.84 18.30
CA ASP A 102 8.94 12.00 16.84
C ASP A 102 10.11 11.17 16.28
N CYS A 103 11.21 11.00 17.02
CA CYS A 103 12.31 10.14 16.60
C CYS A 103 11.88 8.66 16.47
N VAL A 104 10.99 8.18 17.33
CA VAL A 104 10.42 6.82 17.25
C VAL A 104 9.51 6.70 16.03
N LYS A 105 8.64 7.70 15.79
CA LYS A 105 7.79 7.73 14.58
C LYS A 105 8.62 7.69 13.31
N THR A 106 9.69 8.51 13.23
CA THR A 106 10.60 8.54 12.07
C THR A 106 11.22 7.17 11.81
N LYS A 107 11.68 6.48 12.86
CA LYS A 107 12.24 5.13 12.75
C LYS A 107 11.20 4.13 12.23
N ARG A 108 9.97 4.18 12.74
CA ARG A 108 8.88 3.29 12.31
C ARG A 108 8.44 3.57 10.88
N VAL A 109 8.41 4.84 10.46
CA VAL A 109 8.18 5.23 9.06
C VAL A 109 9.22 4.58 8.16
N GLN A 110 10.51 4.72 8.48
CA GLN A 110 11.58 4.12 7.68
C GLN A 110 11.45 2.59 7.57
N MET A 111 11.13 1.90 8.68
CA MET A 111 10.91 0.45 8.66
C MET A 111 9.76 0.04 7.72
N LEU A 112 8.67 0.80 7.69
CA LEU A 112 7.55 0.51 6.78
C LEU A 112 7.85 0.94 5.34
N GLU A 113 8.66 1.97 5.10
CA GLU A 113 9.13 2.34 3.76
C GLU A 113 9.99 1.22 3.17
N ASP A 114 10.93 0.67 3.94
CA ASP A 114 11.76 -0.46 3.53
C ASP A 114 10.89 -1.70 3.22
N LEU A 115 9.90 -1.98 4.07
CA LEU A 115 8.93 -3.05 3.83
C LEU A 115 8.10 -2.79 2.56
N CYS A 116 7.66 -1.55 2.34
CA CYS A 116 6.89 -1.16 1.17
C CYS A 116 7.66 -1.42 -0.13
N VAL A 117 8.94 -1.05 -0.18
CA VAL A 117 9.82 -1.31 -1.33
C VAL A 117 9.90 -2.81 -1.61
N LYS A 118 10.12 -3.63 -0.58
CA LYS A 118 10.17 -5.09 -0.71
C LYS A 118 8.86 -5.67 -1.26
N LEU A 119 7.72 -5.32 -0.65
CA LEU A 119 6.41 -5.82 -1.06
C LEU A 119 6.02 -5.35 -2.46
N HIS A 120 6.39 -4.14 -2.85
CA HIS A 120 6.17 -3.63 -4.20
C HIS A 120 6.96 -4.44 -5.25
N GLN A 121 8.22 -4.79 -4.94
CA GLN A 121 9.01 -5.65 -5.80
C GLN A 121 8.41 -7.06 -5.93
N GLU A 122 7.96 -7.66 -4.82
CA GLU A 122 7.26 -8.94 -4.81
C GLU A 122 5.98 -8.89 -5.66
N PHE A 123 5.24 -7.78 -5.60
CA PHE A 123 4.04 -7.55 -6.41
C PHE A 123 4.38 -7.49 -7.92
N ILE A 124 5.43 -6.75 -8.30
CA ILE A 124 5.88 -6.69 -9.69
C ILE A 124 6.31 -8.07 -10.18
N GLU A 125 7.12 -8.81 -9.41
CA GLU A 125 7.57 -10.16 -9.76
C GLU A 125 6.38 -11.12 -9.97
N ALA A 126 5.34 -11.02 -9.14
CA ALA A 126 4.13 -11.85 -9.26
C ALA A 126 3.28 -11.54 -10.50
N ASN A 127 3.55 -10.42 -11.19
CA ASN A 127 2.88 -10.02 -12.43
C ASN A 127 3.76 -10.22 -13.67
N LYS A 128 5.01 -10.70 -13.54
CA LYS A 128 5.87 -10.95 -14.71
C LYS A 128 5.27 -12.02 -15.61
N GLY A 129 5.38 -11.78 -16.92
CA GLY A 129 4.83 -12.63 -17.96
C GLY A 129 3.33 -12.50 -18.19
N VAL A 130 2.64 -11.65 -17.41
CA VAL A 130 1.21 -11.38 -17.61
C VAL A 130 1.04 -10.30 -18.67
N SER A 131 0.14 -10.52 -19.64
CA SER A 131 -0.25 -9.50 -20.62
C SER A 131 -1.29 -8.57 -20.04
N GLU A 132 -1.01 -7.25 -20.08
CA GLU A 132 -1.86 -6.20 -19.51
C GLU A 132 -2.02 -5.03 -20.47
N LYS A 133 -3.13 -4.32 -20.34
CA LYS A 133 -3.40 -3.09 -21.08
C LYS A 133 -2.75 -1.91 -20.38
N VAL A 134 -1.89 -1.19 -21.09
CA VAL A 134 -1.15 -0.01 -20.62
C VAL A 134 -1.63 1.22 -21.36
N LEU A 135 -2.00 2.25 -20.65
CA LEU A 135 -2.23 3.59 -21.18
C LEU A 135 -0.92 4.37 -21.09
N PHE A 136 -0.35 4.72 -22.26
CA PHE A 136 0.84 5.54 -22.33
C PHE A 136 0.47 7.04 -22.34
N GLU A 137 1.14 7.81 -21.49
CA GLU A 137 0.99 9.25 -21.39
C GLU A 137 2.14 9.98 -22.07
N SER A 138 1.91 11.27 -22.43
CA SER A 138 2.89 12.10 -23.14
C SER A 138 4.03 12.59 -22.25
N THR A 139 4.77 11.69 -21.65
CA THR A 139 5.96 12.06 -20.87
C THR A 139 7.22 11.70 -21.67
N ASP A 140 7.82 12.70 -22.31
CA ASP A 140 9.16 12.56 -22.87
C ASP A 140 10.19 13.05 -21.85
N ARG A 141 10.70 12.12 -21.06
CA ARG A 141 11.90 12.35 -20.26
C ARG A 141 13.00 11.46 -20.79
N LYS A 142 14.00 12.06 -21.45
CA LYS A 142 15.19 11.38 -22.00
C LYS A 142 14.88 10.33 -23.08
N GLY A 143 13.89 10.58 -23.94
CA GLY A 143 13.52 9.64 -25.00
C GLY A 143 12.72 8.43 -24.53
N MET A 144 12.15 8.48 -23.32
CA MET A 144 11.30 7.44 -22.78
C MET A 144 9.89 7.95 -22.52
N MET A 145 8.90 7.11 -22.75
CA MET A 145 7.51 7.33 -22.32
C MET A 145 7.13 6.34 -21.24
N GLU A 146 6.20 6.75 -20.40
CA GLU A 146 5.69 5.94 -19.28
C GLU A 146 4.19 5.74 -19.42
N GLY A 147 3.72 4.61 -18.91
CA GLY A 147 2.31 4.28 -18.81
C GLY A 147 2.03 3.39 -17.62
N TYR A 148 0.74 3.20 -17.31
CA TYR A 148 0.30 2.37 -16.19
C TYR A 148 -0.65 1.29 -16.66
N THR A 149 -0.50 0.10 -16.06
CA THR A 149 -1.45 -1.00 -16.20
C THR A 149 -2.71 -0.75 -15.37
N GLY A 150 -3.74 -1.56 -15.57
CA GLY A 150 -4.98 -1.50 -14.79
C GLY A 150 -4.80 -1.86 -13.31
N ASN A 151 -3.72 -2.52 -12.93
CA ASN A 151 -3.32 -2.80 -11.55
C ASN A 151 -2.13 -1.93 -11.08
N TYR A 152 -1.91 -0.78 -11.72
CA TYR A 152 -1.01 0.29 -11.31
C TYR A 152 0.49 -0.04 -11.39
N ILE A 153 0.90 -0.99 -12.25
CA ILE A 153 2.32 -1.21 -12.57
C ILE A 153 2.76 -0.16 -13.57
N ARG A 154 3.87 0.53 -13.27
CA ARG A 154 4.48 1.48 -14.19
C ARG A 154 5.31 0.73 -15.25
N VAL A 155 5.05 1.04 -16.50
CA VAL A 155 5.75 0.50 -17.67
C VAL A 155 6.46 1.63 -18.38
N SER A 156 7.75 1.47 -18.68
CA SER A 156 8.55 2.41 -19.46
C SER A 156 8.97 1.78 -20.77
N ARG A 157 8.96 2.57 -21.85
CA ARG A 157 9.48 2.17 -23.18
C ARG A 157 10.06 3.37 -23.92
N GLU A 158 10.71 3.14 -25.05
CA GLU A 158 11.12 4.21 -25.95
C GLU A 158 9.93 5.05 -26.40
N TYR A 159 10.16 6.36 -26.51
CA TYR A 159 9.12 7.32 -26.90
C TYR A 159 8.61 7.03 -28.31
N ASP A 160 7.29 6.89 -28.43
CA ASP A 160 6.58 6.73 -29.68
C ASP A 160 5.34 7.65 -29.67
N PRO A 161 5.33 8.74 -30.46
CA PRO A 161 4.23 9.70 -30.48
C PRO A 161 2.90 9.08 -30.92
N GLU A 162 2.92 7.96 -31.66
CA GLU A 162 1.70 7.29 -32.08
C GLU A 162 0.98 6.55 -30.96
N LEU A 163 1.68 6.27 -29.85
CA LEU A 163 1.12 5.57 -28.68
C LEU A 163 0.53 6.50 -27.63
N ILE A 164 0.75 7.81 -27.76
CA ILE A 164 0.23 8.79 -26.80
C ILE A 164 -1.29 8.73 -26.72
N GLY A 165 -1.83 8.55 -25.52
CA GLY A 165 -3.26 8.46 -25.26
C GLY A 165 -3.92 7.16 -25.76
N LYS A 166 -3.11 6.20 -26.23
CA LYS A 166 -3.61 4.90 -26.66
C LYS A 166 -3.39 3.82 -25.58
N ILE A 167 -4.30 2.88 -25.55
CA ILE A 167 -4.19 1.67 -24.74
C ILE A 167 -3.56 0.58 -25.58
N VAL A 168 -2.43 0.06 -25.12
CA VAL A 168 -1.64 -0.97 -25.81
C VAL A 168 -1.49 -2.19 -24.93
N GLU A 169 -1.54 -3.37 -25.49
CA GLU A 169 -1.26 -4.62 -24.76
C GLU A 169 0.26 -4.81 -24.64
N VAL A 170 0.73 -5.06 -23.40
CA VAL A 170 2.14 -5.20 -23.09
C VAL A 170 2.31 -6.38 -22.14
N THR A 171 3.35 -7.19 -22.34
CA THR A 171 3.76 -8.23 -21.37
C THR A 171 4.68 -7.60 -20.33
N ILE A 172 4.34 -7.75 -19.05
CA ILE A 172 5.06 -7.20 -17.90
C ILE A 172 6.33 -8.00 -17.60
#